data_8e82aa936f5d6a5d172f123d4d33e0b2
#
_entry.id   8e82aa936f5d6a5d172f123d4d33e0b2
#
_cell.length_a   1.000
_cell.length_b   1.000
_cell.length_c   1.000
_cell.angle_alpha   90.00
_cell.angle_beta   90.00
_cell.angle_gamma   90.00
#
_symmetry.space_group_name_H-M   'P 1'
#
loop_
_entity.id
_entity.type
_entity.pdbx_description
1 polymer ?
#
loop_
_entity_poly.entity_id
_entity_poly.type
_entity_poly.pdbx_seq_one_letter_code
_entity_poly.pdbx_strand_id
1 'polypeptide(L)'
;QARPEPAAPAPAAPAPVSSAPAAPAAAAPKAVKQNLISVNQIKLDHLMDLMGEIVTAESIVASNPDLKGLTLDNFNKSMRELRKLTDELQDVVMSIRMVPLSGTFQKMNRIVRDMCKKLDKDVELETFGGDTEVDKTINDSLADPFMHMIRNSVDHAIETPEERQALGKPVTGK
;
A
#
# COMPACT_ATOMS: atom_id res chain seq x y z
N GLN A 1 -67.37 54.32 -15.92
CA GLN A 1 -67.15 54.01 -14.48
C GLN A 1 -67.31 52.50 -14.30
N ALA A 2 -66.25 51.77 -14.38
CA ALA A 2 -66.25 50.35 -14.13
C ALA A 2 -65.44 50.07 -12.84
N ARG A 3 -66.13 49.44 -11.94
CA ARG A 3 -65.67 49.02 -10.62
C ARG A 3 -64.68 47.81 -10.77
N PRO A 4 -63.55 47.75 -10.14
CA PRO A 4 -62.68 46.59 -10.21
C PRO A 4 -63.19 45.45 -9.31
N GLU A 5 -63.17 44.27 -9.87
CA GLU A 5 -63.50 42.97 -9.27
C GLU A 5 -62.39 42.51 -8.31
N PRO A 6 -62.69 41.88 -7.18
CA PRO A 6 -61.69 41.49 -6.20
C PRO A 6 -60.96 40.22 -6.62
N ALA A 7 -59.64 40.27 -6.48
CA ALA A 7 -58.72 39.18 -6.76
C ALA A 7 -58.92 37.96 -5.84
N ALA A 8 -58.90 36.77 -6.43
CA ALA A 8 -58.96 35.48 -5.75
C ALA A 8 -57.74 35.22 -4.83
N PRO A 9 -57.89 34.48 -3.70
CA PRO A 9 -56.82 34.22 -2.78
C PRO A 9 -55.84 33.19 -3.35
N ALA A 10 -54.56 33.45 -3.13
CA ALA A 10 -53.47 32.57 -3.46
C ALA A 10 -53.50 31.26 -2.64
N PRO A 11 -53.07 30.12 -3.19
CA PRO A 11 -53.06 28.84 -2.47
C PRO A 11 -52.02 28.81 -1.36
N ALA A 12 -52.42 28.27 -0.21
CA ALA A 12 -51.65 28.12 1.00
C ALA A 12 -50.40 27.22 0.77
N ALA A 13 -49.29 27.68 1.31
CA ALA A 13 -48.04 26.89 1.39
C ALA A 13 -48.22 25.62 2.24
N PRO A 14 -47.65 24.48 1.85
CA PRO A 14 -47.70 23.26 2.66
C PRO A 14 -46.83 23.38 3.93
N ALA A 15 -47.37 22.87 5.05
CA ALA A 15 -46.75 22.85 6.35
C ALA A 15 -45.43 22.03 6.36
N PRO A 16 -44.50 22.37 7.24
CA PRO A 16 -43.22 21.64 7.32
C PRO A 16 -43.45 20.24 7.90
N VAL A 17 -43.04 19.23 7.14
CA VAL A 17 -42.98 17.84 7.59
C VAL A 17 -41.93 17.68 8.68
N SER A 18 -42.33 17.14 9.81
CA SER A 18 -41.55 16.75 10.94
C SER A 18 -40.32 15.91 10.52
N SER A 19 -39.13 16.40 10.84
CA SER A 19 -37.88 15.68 10.66
C SER A 19 -37.83 14.45 11.56
N ALA A 20 -37.67 13.27 10.97
CA ALA A 20 -37.33 12.03 11.67
C ALA A 20 -35.93 12.18 12.33
N PRO A 21 -35.69 11.54 13.47
CA PRO A 21 -34.38 11.63 14.12
C PRO A 21 -33.29 11.02 13.26
N ALA A 22 -32.27 11.83 12.98
CA ALA A 22 -31.06 11.38 12.29
C ALA A 22 -30.37 10.28 13.13
N ALA A 23 -30.11 9.14 12.52
CA ALA A 23 -29.26 8.11 13.06
C ALA A 23 -27.86 8.71 13.36
N PRO A 24 -27.16 8.28 14.45
CA PRO A 24 -25.87 8.82 14.76
C PRO A 24 -24.88 8.52 13.62
N ALA A 25 -24.34 9.57 13.04
CA ALA A 25 -23.27 9.48 12.07
C ALA A 25 -22.12 8.69 12.69
N ALA A 26 -21.77 7.56 12.07
CA ALA A 26 -20.58 6.78 12.42
C ALA A 26 -19.38 7.73 12.37
N ALA A 27 -18.71 7.90 13.51
CA ALA A 27 -17.52 8.72 13.63
C ALA A 27 -16.47 8.21 12.63
N ALA A 28 -16.10 9.04 11.67
CA ALA A 28 -14.98 8.77 10.80
C ALA A 28 -13.73 8.46 11.65
N PRO A 29 -12.93 7.44 11.30
CA PRO A 29 -11.73 7.13 12.05
C PRO A 29 -10.82 8.37 12.04
N LYS A 30 -10.50 8.85 13.24
CA LYS A 30 -9.55 9.97 13.43
C LYS A 30 -8.25 9.55 12.75
N ALA A 31 -7.85 10.26 11.71
CA ALA A 31 -6.55 10.08 11.06
C ALA A 31 -5.47 10.20 12.16
N VAL A 32 -4.82 9.09 12.45
CA VAL A 32 -3.64 9.06 13.31
C VAL A 32 -2.61 9.92 12.60
N LYS A 33 -2.20 11.04 13.20
CA LYS A 33 -1.11 11.86 12.68
C LYS A 33 0.15 10.99 12.75
N GLN A 34 0.53 10.40 11.64
CA GLN A 34 1.78 9.69 11.52
C GLN A 34 2.90 10.73 11.61
N ASN A 35 3.68 10.69 12.68
CA ASN A 35 4.89 11.47 12.80
C ASN A 35 5.94 10.78 11.91
N LEU A 36 6.07 11.23 10.67
CA LEU A 36 7.06 10.72 9.73
C LEU A 36 8.45 11.25 10.13
N ILE A 37 9.37 10.33 10.36
CA ILE A 37 10.78 10.61 10.62
C ILE A 37 11.56 10.19 9.37
N SER A 38 12.31 11.11 8.78
CA SER A 38 13.20 10.78 7.66
C SER A 38 14.48 10.13 8.19
N VAL A 39 14.74 8.91 7.79
CA VAL A 39 15.96 8.17 8.15
C VAL A 39 16.84 8.03 6.91
N ASN A 40 18.17 8.21 7.09
CA ASN A 40 19.12 7.98 6.02
C ASN A 40 19.22 6.48 5.70
N GLN A 41 19.02 6.11 4.44
CA GLN A 41 19.04 4.73 3.97
C GLN A 41 20.35 4.01 4.30
N ILE A 42 21.50 4.67 4.14
CA ILE A 42 22.82 4.07 4.45
C ILE A 42 22.92 3.66 5.93
N LYS A 43 22.33 4.45 6.84
CA LYS A 43 22.31 4.10 8.26
C LYS A 43 21.40 2.92 8.53
N LEU A 44 20.31 2.81 7.79
CA LEU A 44 19.37 1.70 7.92
C LEU A 44 19.99 0.40 7.39
N ASP A 45 20.67 0.46 6.25
CA ASP A 45 21.40 -0.68 5.69
C ASP A 45 22.49 -1.15 6.67
N HIS A 46 23.27 -0.23 7.24
CA HIS A 46 24.27 -0.57 8.26
C HIS A 46 23.65 -1.18 9.53
N LEU A 47 22.47 -0.73 9.95
CA LEU A 47 21.75 -1.33 11.07
C LEU A 47 21.35 -2.77 10.78
N MET A 48 20.93 -3.07 9.54
CA MET A 48 20.60 -4.44 9.09
C MET A 48 21.84 -5.34 9.11
N ASP A 49 23.00 -4.83 8.64
CA ASP A 49 24.26 -5.58 8.66
C ASP A 49 24.65 -5.92 10.10
N LEU A 50 24.65 -4.95 11.01
CA LEU A 50 24.92 -5.17 12.43
C LEU A 50 23.97 -6.17 13.06
N MET A 51 22.69 -6.13 12.68
CA MET A 51 21.70 -7.09 13.16
C MET A 51 22.05 -8.51 12.74
N GLY A 52 22.45 -8.70 11.47
CA GLY A 52 22.93 -10.00 10.96
C GLY A 52 24.17 -10.51 11.70
N GLU A 53 25.10 -9.61 12.05
CA GLU A 53 26.27 -9.96 12.86
C GLU A 53 25.90 -10.39 14.29
N ILE A 54 24.93 -9.72 14.92
CA ILE A 54 24.42 -10.08 16.26
C ILE A 54 23.80 -11.49 16.22
N VAL A 55 22.93 -11.79 15.24
CA VAL A 55 22.31 -13.11 15.09
C VAL A 55 23.37 -14.20 14.89
N THR A 56 24.40 -13.91 14.08
CA THR A 56 25.50 -14.83 13.83
C THR A 56 26.33 -15.06 15.11
N ALA A 57 26.68 -14.01 15.83
CA ALA A 57 27.44 -14.10 17.08
C ALA A 57 26.66 -14.87 18.15
N GLU A 58 25.36 -14.62 18.30
CA GLU A 58 24.48 -15.37 19.18
C GLU A 58 24.50 -16.87 18.86
N SER A 59 24.38 -17.22 17.59
CA SER A 59 24.43 -18.62 17.13
C SER A 59 25.74 -19.30 17.45
N ILE A 60 26.88 -18.59 17.28
CA ILE A 60 28.23 -19.10 17.63
C ILE A 60 28.32 -19.36 19.14
N VAL A 61 27.84 -18.42 19.96
CA VAL A 61 27.84 -18.57 21.43
C VAL A 61 26.97 -19.75 21.85
N ALA A 62 25.75 -19.86 21.31
CA ALA A 62 24.82 -20.92 21.64
C ALA A 62 25.32 -22.32 21.25
N SER A 63 26.08 -22.42 20.16
CA SER A 63 26.61 -23.69 19.61
C SER A 63 28.06 -23.96 19.99
N ASN A 64 28.63 -23.20 20.93
CA ASN A 64 30.04 -23.34 21.31
C ASN A 64 30.36 -24.78 21.76
N PRO A 65 31.38 -25.45 21.17
CA PRO A 65 31.78 -26.80 21.55
C PRO A 65 32.14 -26.95 23.01
N ASP A 66 32.67 -25.91 23.64
CA ASP A 66 33.10 -25.92 25.07
C ASP A 66 31.90 -26.06 26.03
N LEU A 67 30.68 -25.81 25.56
CA LEU A 67 29.44 -25.96 26.34
C LEU A 67 28.87 -27.38 26.27
N LYS A 68 29.41 -28.25 25.42
CA LYS A 68 28.91 -29.63 25.25
C LYS A 68 29.15 -30.47 26.51
N GLY A 69 28.06 -31.11 26.98
CA GLY A 69 28.13 -32.00 28.15
C GLY A 69 28.03 -31.28 29.49
N LEU A 70 27.88 -29.94 29.50
CA LEU A 70 27.66 -29.16 30.71
C LEU A 70 26.16 -28.97 30.93
N THR A 71 25.71 -29.11 32.21
CA THR A 71 24.34 -28.80 32.62
C THR A 71 24.28 -27.32 33.00
N LEU A 72 23.89 -26.47 32.04
CA LEU A 72 23.92 -25.02 32.19
C LEU A 72 22.52 -24.41 32.12
N ASP A 73 21.65 -24.79 33.08
CA ASP A 73 20.22 -24.37 33.05
C ASP A 73 20.04 -22.86 33.00
N ASN A 74 20.81 -22.12 33.80
CA ASN A 74 20.74 -20.65 33.81
C ASN A 74 21.25 -20.05 32.51
N PHE A 75 22.32 -20.57 31.95
CA PHE A 75 22.85 -20.16 30.65
C PHE A 75 21.81 -20.39 29.54
N ASN A 76 21.23 -21.59 29.49
CA ASN A 76 20.22 -21.95 28.50
C ASN A 76 18.96 -21.06 28.62
N LYS A 77 18.59 -20.69 29.85
CA LYS A 77 17.50 -19.75 30.08
C LYS A 77 17.84 -18.36 29.54
N SER A 78 19.02 -17.85 29.87
CA SER A 78 19.48 -16.53 29.41
C SER A 78 19.64 -16.48 27.89
N MET A 79 20.13 -17.56 27.27
CA MET A 79 20.25 -17.65 25.80
C MET A 79 18.87 -17.65 25.10
N ARG A 80 17.87 -18.31 25.68
CA ARG A 80 16.50 -18.24 25.13
C ARG A 80 15.92 -16.84 25.21
N GLU A 81 16.20 -16.13 26.32
CA GLU A 81 15.75 -14.76 26.50
C GLU A 81 16.46 -13.78 25.54
N LEU A 82 17.79 -13.96 25.39
CA LEU A 82 18.57 -13.20 24.41
C LEU A 82 18.03 -13.39 23.01
N ARG A 83 17.81 -14.64 22.58
CA ARG A 83 17.24 -14.94 21.26
C ARG A 83 15.89 -14.26 21.04
N LYS A 84 14.99 -14.32 22.04
CA LYS A 84 13.71 -13.65 21.94
C LYS A 84 13.85 -12.14 21.74
N LEU A 85 14.76 -11.48 22.47
CA LEU A 85 15.03 -10.05 22.31
C LEU A 85 15.65 -9.72 20.95
N THR A 86 16.54 -10.59 20.46
CA THR A 86 17.15 -10.45 19.13
C THR A 86 16.09 -10.57 18.03
N ASP A 87 15.19 -11.54 18.14
CA ASP A 87 14.08 -11.74 17.19
C ASP A 87 13.14 -10.50 17.21
N GLU A 88 12.74 -10.02 18.38
CA GLU A 88 11.92 -8.81 18.53
C GLU A 88 12.62 -7.56 17.93
N LEU A 89 13.91 -7.42 18.18
CA LEU A 89 14.71 -6.32 17.59
C LEU A 89 14.77 -6.44 16.06
N GLN A 90 14.95 -7.63 15.53
CA GLN A 90 14.95 -7.89 14.08
C GLN A 90 13.62 -7.48 13.46
N ASP A 91 12.50 -7.85 14.07
CA ASP A 91 11.15 -7.47 13.57
C ASP A 91 10.98 -5.94 13.55
N VAL A 92 11.43 -5.24 14.59
CA VAL A 92 11.38 -3.77 14.64
C VAL A 92 12.26 -3.14 13.56
N VAL A 93 13.49 -3.62 13.39
CA VAL A 93 14.42 -3.11 12.36
C VAL A 93 13.85 -3.35 10.96
N MET A 94 13.28 -4.53 10.70
CA MET A 94 12.61 -4.83 9.43
C MET A 94 11.42 -3.91 9.20
N SER A 95 10.58 -3.67 10.20
CA SER A 95 9.40 -2.81 10.06
C SER A 95 9.75 -1.36 9.70
N ILE A 96 10.89 -0.85 10.16
CA ILE A 96 11.36 0.51 9.80
C ILE A 96 11.72 0.61 8.30
N ARG A 97 12.10 -0.50 7.68
CA ARG A 97 12.51 -0.57 6.27
C ARG A 97 11.37 -0.82 5.30
N MET A 98 10.19 -1.18 5.82
CA MET A 98 9.00 -1.42 4.99
C MET A 98 8.51 -0.15 4.32
N VAL A 99 8.14 -0.28 3.05
CA VAL A 99 7.57 0.81 2.25
C VAL A 99 6.31 0.32 1.53
N PRO A 100 5.28 1.16 1.40
CA PRO A 100 4.07 0.77 0.68
C PRO A 100 4.31 0.68 -0.83
N LEU A 101 3.68 -0.29 -1.48
CA LEU A 101 3.75 -0.50 -2.94
C LEU A 101 3.07 0.61 -3.75
N SER A 102 2.27 1.46 -3.12
CA SER A 102 1.52 2.53 -3.78
C SER A 102 2.40 3.45 -4.63
N GLY A 103 3.61 3.79 -4.15
CA GLY A 103 4.57 4.59 -4.92
C GLY A 103 5.04 3.90 -6.21
N THR A 104 5.25 2.60 -6.17
CA THR A 104 5.64 1.78 -7.33
C THR A 104 4.48 1.65 -8.30
N PHE A 105 3.25 1.42 -7.82
CA PHE A 105 2.05 1.38 -8.67
C PHE A 105 1.75 2.72 -9.35
N GLN A 106 1.99 3.85 -8.68
CA GLN A 106 1.86 5.17 -9.31
C GLN A 106 2.85 5.37 -10.47
N LYS A 107 4.09 4.89 -10.32
CA LYS A 107 5.08 4.91 -11.42
C LYS A 107 4.60 4.07 -12.60
N MET A 108 4.05 2.89 -12.35
CA MET A 108 3.51 2.00 -13.38
C MET A 108 2.34 2.64 -14.12
N ASN A 109 1.39 3.25 -13.41
CA ASN A 109 0.28 3.99 -14.01
C ASN A 109 0.76 5.11 -14.95
N ARG A 110 1.83 5.81 -14.57
CA ARG A 110 2.42 6.84 -15.45
C ARG A 110 2.99 6.21 -16.72
N ILE A 111 3.71 5.10 -16.60
CA ILE A 111 4.31 4.40 -17.75
C ILE A 111 3.23 3.89 -18.70
N VAL A 112 2.14 3.29 -18.18
CA VAL A 112 1.00 2.86 -19.00
C VAL A 112 0.43 4.03 -19.79
N ARG A 113 0.17 5.17 -19.15
CA ARG A 113 -0.34 6.38 -19.82
C ARG A 113 0.60 6.88 -20.92
N ASP A 114 1.91 6.86 -20.67
CA ASP A 114 2.91 7.30 -21.66
C ASP A 114 2.99 6.33 -22.83
N MET A 115 2.83 5.02 -22.59
CA MET A 115 2.78 4.00 -23.64
C MET A 115 1.50 4.08 -24.44
N CYS A 116 0.35 4.25 -23.81
CA CYS A 116 -0.93 4.43 -24.50
C CYS A 116 -0.87 5.57 -25.52
N LYS A 117 -0.27 6.70 -25.14
CA LYS A 117 -0.08 7.84 -26.04
C LYS A 117 0.87 7.54 -27.21
N LYS A 118 1.88 6.69 -27.02
CA LYS A 118 2.87 6.36 -28.06
C LYS A 118 2.36 5.31 -29.05
N LEU A 119 1.53 4.39 -28.55
CA LEU A 119 1.06 3.22 -29.32
C LEU A 119 -0.38 3.41 -29.85
N ASP A 120 -0.98 4.57 -29.57
CA ASP A 120 -2.38 4.88 -29.89
C ASP A 120 -3.35 3.81 -29.40
N LYS A 121 -3.13 3.35 -28.15
CA LYS A 121 -3.94 2.35 -27.46
C LYS A 121 -4.64 2.97 -26.26
N ASP A 122 -5.82 2.47 -25.93
CA ASP A 122 -6.56 2.87 -24.73
C ASP A 122 -6.54 1.73 -23.72
N VAL A 123 -5.76 1.92 -22.62
CA VAL A 123 -5.52 0.90 -21.59
C VAL A 123 -5.64 1.52 -20.20
N GLU A 124 -6.39 0.87 -19.34
CA GLU A 124 -6.52 1.18 -17.92
C GLU A 124 -5.79 0.14 -17.07
N LEU A 125 -4.88 0.59 -16.20
CA LEU A 125 -4.22 -0.25 -15.23
C LEU A 125 -4.95 -0.16 -13.88
N GLU A 126 -5.60 -1.24 -13.48
CA GLU A 126 -6.17 -1.37 -12.14
C GLU A 126 -5.11 -1.96 -11.18
N THR A 127 -4.98 -1.35 -10.01
CA THR A 127 -4.02 -1.80 -8.98
C THR A 127 -4.73 -1.99 -7.65
N PHE A 128 -4.43 -3.09 -6.96
CA PHE A 128 -5.02 -3.44 -5.67
C PHE A 128 -3.90 -3.70 -4.65
N GLY A 129 -4.17 -3.42 -3.37
CA GLY A 129 -3.21 -3.69 -2.31
C GLY A 129 -2.03 -2.71 -2.29
N GLY A 130 -2.21 -1.47 -2.76
CA GLY A 130 -1.15 -0.45 -2.75
C GLY A 130 -0.60 -0.12 -1.37
N ASP A 131 -1.39 -0.34 -0.31
CA ASP A 131 -0.99 -0.11 1.09
C ASP A 131 -0.20 -1.29 1.68
N THR A 132 0.00 -2.37 0.91
CA THR A 132 0.85 -3.49 1.34
C THR A 132 2.28 -3.00 1.48
N GLU A 133 2.83 -3.18 2.67
CA GLU A 133 4.21 -2.83 2.98
C GLU A 133 5.14 -3.99 2.62
N VAL A 134 6.23 -3.67 1.96
CA VAL A 134 7.29 -4.63 1.59
C VAL A 134 8.66 -4.01 1.88
N ASP A 135 9.67 -4.87 2.05
CA ASP A 135 11.05 -4.38 2.19
C ASP A 135 11.45 -3.51 0.98
N LYS A 136 12.13 -2.40 1.27
CA LYS A 136 12.52 -1.43 0.25
C LYS A 136 13.37 -2.06 -0.87
N THR A 137 14.28 -2.99 -0.54
CA THR A 137 15.11 -3.66 -1.56
C THR A 137 14.25 -4.52 -2.48
N ILE A 138 13.25 -5.21 -1.92
CA ILE A 138 12.29 -6.00 -2.69
C ILE A 138 11.48 -5.07 -3.58
N ASN A 139 10.94 -3.97 -3.03
CA ASN A 139 10.17 -3.00 -3.79
C ASN A 139 10.97 -2.41 -4.97
N ASP A 140 12.23 -2.05 -4.73
CA ASP A 140 13.11 -1.50 -5.76
C ASP A 140 13.44 -2.55 -6.83
N SER A 141 13.63 -3.82 -6.45
CA SER A 141 13.91 -4.92 -7.38
C SER A 141 12.69 -5.35 -8.21
N LEU A 142 11.47 -5.15 -7.71
CA LEU A 142 10.23 -5.48 -8.41
C LEU A 142 9.88 -4.47 -9.51
N ALA A 143 10.39 -3.25 -9.44
CA ALA A 143 10.04 -2.18 -10.37
C ALA A 143 10.35 -2.55 -11.83
N ASP A 144 11.53 -3.08 -12.11
CA ASP A 144 11.98 -3.43 -13.46
C ASP A 144 11.20 -4.64 -14.06
N PRO A 145 11.03 -5.78 -13.35
CA PRO A 145 10.18 -6.87 -13.80
C PRO A 145 8.74 -6.44 -14.12
N PHE A 146 8.14 -5.65 -13.25
CA PHE A 146 6.77 -5.16 -13.48
C PHE A 146 6.69 -4.23 -14.70
N MET A 147 7.65 -3.33 -14.85
CA MET A 147 7.71 -2.48 -16.04
C MET A 147 7.83 -3.29 -17.32
N HIS A 148 8.63 -4.38 -17.30
CA HIS A 148 8.78 -5.26 -18.45
C HIS A 148 7.47 -6.01 -18.79
N MET A 149 6.79 -6.55 -17.77
CA MET A 149 5.51 -7.23 -17.95
C MET A 149 4.43 -6.28 -18.49
N ILE A 150 4.32 -5.08 -17.91
CA ILE A 150 3.36 -4.06 -18.36
C ILE A 150 3.65 -3.66 -19.81
N ARG A 151 4.92 -3.42 -20.14
CA ARG A 151 5.31 -3.09 -21.52
C ARG A 151 4.92 -4.18 -22.50
N ASN A 152 5.22 -5.43 -22.19
CA ASN A 152 4.85 -6.56 -23.05
C ASN A 152 3.33 -6.68 -23.20
N SER A 153 2.58 -6.47 -22.10
CA SER A 153 1.12 -6.55 -22.15
C SER A 153 0.52 -5.44 -23.00
N VAL A 154 0.96 -4.20 -22.82
CA VAL A 154 0.44 -3.06 -23.58
C VAL A 154 0.88 -3.12 -25.03
N ASP A 155 2.12 -3.53 -25.32
CA ASP A 155 2.67 -3.55 -26.68
C ASP A 155 2.09 -4.71 -27.51
N HIS A 156 2.10 -5.91 -26.96
CA HIS A 156 1.81 -7.14 -27.72
C HIS A 156 0.49 -7.82 -27.36
N ALA A 157 -0.03 -7.66 -26.13
CA ALA A 157 -1.20 -8.41 -25.69
C ALA A 157 -2.53 -7.64 -25.83
N ILE A 158 -2.50 -6.32 -25.90
CA ILE A 158 -3.71 -5.50 -26.03
C ILE A 158 -3.78 -4.97 -27.47
N GLU A 159 -4.92 -5.22 -28.11
CA GLU A 159 -5.23 -4.77 -29.47
C GLU A 159 -5.48 -3.25 -29.49
N THR A 160 -5.43 -2.65 -30.70
CA THR A 160 -5.82 -1.24 -30.91
C THR A 160 -7.31 -1.04 -30.66
N PRO A 161 -7.77 0.20 -30.39
CA PRO A 161 -9.18 0.51 -30.18
C PRO A 161 -10.08 0.04 -31.34
N GLU A 162 -9.60 0.17 -32.58
CA GLU A 162 -10.32 -0.24 -33.79
C GLU A 162 -10.45 -1.77 -33.89
N GLU A 163 -9.35 -2.49 -33.61
CA GLU A 163 -9.35 -3.95 -33.59
C GLU A 163 -10.27 -4.50 -32.51
N ARG A 164 -10.25 -3.87 -31.32
CA ARG A 164 -11.14 -4.25 -30.20
C ARG A 164 -12.61 -4.06 -30.55
N GLN A 165 -12.96 -2.94 -31.18
CA GLN A 165 -14.32 -2.70 -31.66
C GLN A 165 -14.76 -3.74 -32.71
N ALA A 166 -13.88 -4.06 -33.67
CA ALA A 166 -14.16 -5.08 -34.69
C ALA A 166 -14.40 -6.47 -34.07
N LEU A 167 -13.74 -6.76 -32.94
CA LEU A 167 -13.91 -8.01 -32.17
C LEU A 167 -15.06 -7.98 -31.17
N GLY A 168 -15.83 -6.88 -31.08
CA GLY A 168 -16.92 -6.71 -30.11
C GLY A 168 -16.45 -6.59 -28.66
N LYS A 169 -15.19 -6.24 -28.44
CA LYS A 169 -14.61 -6.00 -27.10
C LYS A 169 -14.79 -4.54 -26.67
N PRO A 170 -14.76 -4.23 -25.35
CA PRO A 170 -14.69 -2.85 -24.87
C PRO A 170 -13.48 -2.14 -25.48
N VAL A 171 -13.63 -0.86 -25.83
CA VAL A 171 -12.57 -0.05 -26.44
C VAL A 171 -11.35 0.01 -25.55
N THR A 172 -11.56 0.27 -24.26
CA THR A 172 -10.50 0.31 -23.26
C THR A 172 -10.09 -1.09 -22.87
N GLY A 173 -8.78 -1.40 -22.97
CA GLY A 173 -8.17 -2.64 -22.48
C GLY A 173 -7.92 -2.57 -20.97
N LYS A 174 -7.97 -3.70 -20.27
CA LYS A 174 -7.61 -3.81 -18.84
C LYS A 174 -6.55 -4.86 -18.64
#